data_aa835d5fb86e40420b76e3e95a713c9d
#
_entry.id   aa835d5fb86e40420b76e3e95a713c9d
#
_cell.length_a   1.000
_cell.length_b   1.000
_cell.length_c   1.000
_cell.angle_alpha   90.00
_cell.angle_beta   90.00
_cell.angle_gamma   90.00
#
_symmetry.space_group_name_H-M   'P 1'
#
loop_
_entity.id
_entity.type
_entity.pdbx_description
1 polymer ?
#
loop_
_entity_poly.entity_id
_entity_poly.type
_entity_poly.pdbx_seq_one_letter_code
_entity_poly.pdbx_strand_id
1 'polypeptide(L)'
;MVKSSRFRFFSLAAWNWRLYRRGAAVLLGAATLLEAGLLFGCAGNLNFAATSYDALLSTSGAGVVFAIVLGATLVVAQAPLLAASSGKTRAAYTILTFRLPRWQILAGQTLATAFGMLLALAWQAAVWFGLFWPVAAVQDAVAGRYFGFTVSAAGRLWWAFATSPWFALVLPRTPEGCGLWAGCLAAVSLLAATVGVHRGWRRLLAFCMAAVGSGCCVLVAGVQFGSEGFGPLFWVRAGAPLTVLALLAVLAVPGALLALHRAEMAK
;
A
#
# COMPACT_ATOMS: atom_id res chain seq x y z
N MET A 1 29.83 -11.14 25.54
CA MET A 1 29.62 -10.17 24.44
C MET A 1 28.30 -10.44 23.73
N VAL A 2 27.17 -10.00 24.31
CA VAL A 2 25.81 -10.14 23.71
C VAL A 2 25.34 -8.75 23.26
N LYS A 3 26.19 -8.00 22.57
CA LYS A 3 25.79 -6.75 21.92
C LYS A 3 25.44 -7.03 20.49
N SER A 4 24.17 -6.76 20.09
CA SER A 4 23.81 -6.46 18.69
C SER A 4 22.86 -7.38 17.90
N SER A 5 22.03 -8.22 18.49
CA SER A 5 21.00 -8.87 17.63
C SER A 5 19.94 -7.85 17.15
N ARG A 6 19.61 -6.85 17.99
CA ARG A 6 18.63 -5.79 17.65
C ARG A 6 19.13 -4.87 16.51
N PHE A 7 20.42 -4.50 16.53
CA PHE A 7 21.00 -3.66 15.46
C PHE A 7 21.04 -4.37 14.10
N ARG A 8 21.21 -5.69 14.07
CA ARG A 8 21.26 -6.46 12.80
C ARG A 8 19.91 -6.57 12.12
N PHE A 9 18.83 -6.64 12.88
CA PHE A 9 17.46 -6.68 12.33
C PHE A 9 17.11 -5.40 11.55
N PHE A 10 17.30 -4.22 12.15
CA PHE A 10 17.06 -2.95 11.49
C PHE A 10 18.00 -2.71 10.29
N SER A 11 19.25 -3.15 10.38
CA SER A 11 20.17 -3.05 9.25
C SER A 11 19.73 -3.93 8.07
N LEU A 12 19.11 -5.09 8.32
CA LEU A 12 18.54 -5.92 7.27
C LEU A 12 17.33 -5.26 6.60
N ALA A 13 16.43 -4.67 7.37
CA ALA A 13 15.29 -3.93 6.83
C ALA A 13 15.75 -2.71 6.00
N ALA A 14 16.73 -1.95 6.52
CA ALA A 14 17.32 -0.82 5.81
C ALA A 14 18.06 -1.25 4.52
N TRP A 15 18.72 -2.41 4.54
CA TRP A 15 19.36 -2.95 3.35
C TRP A 15 18.33 -3.33 2.29
N ASN A 16 17.25 -4.04 2.67
CA ASN A 16 16.14 -4.36 1.77
C ASN A 16 15.54 -3.08 1.17
N TRP A 17 15.28 -2.06 1.99
CA TRP A 17 14.80 -0.75 1.53
C TRP A 17 15.72 -0.14 0.47
N ARG A 18 17.04 -0.15 0.67
CA ARG A 18 18.00 0.39 -0.29
C ARG A 18 17.94 -0.28 -1.66
N LEU A 19 17.58 -1.58 -1.70
CA LEU A 19 17.50 -2.33 -2.95
C LEU A 19 16.30 -1.91 -3.81
N TYR A 20 15.14 -1.63 -3.21
CA TYR A 20 13.95 -1.32 -3.99
C TYR A 20 13.54 0.17 -4.01
N ARG A 21 14.19 1.03 -3.23
CA ARG A 21 13.85 2.46 -3.13
C ARG A 21 13.80 3.19 -4.47
N ARG A 22 14.70 2.83 -5.41
CA ARG A 22 14.71 3.44 -6.76
C ARG A 22 13.46 3.04 -7.54
N GLY A 23 13.09 1.77 -7.53
CA GLY A 23 11.87 1.29 -8.15
C GLY A 23 10.62 1.91 -7.53
N ALA A 24 10.57 2.04 -6.20
CA ALA A 24 9.49 2.72 -5.51
C ALA A 24 9.40 4.21 -5.90
N ALA A 25 10.53 4.93 -5.99
CA ALA A 25 10.54 6.33 -6.39
C ALA A 25 10.03 6.53 -7.83
N VAL A 26 10.44 5.68 -8.77
CA VAL A 26 9.97 5.72 -10.15
C VAL A 26 8.46 5.42 -10.21
N LEU A 27 8.00 4.40 -9.49
CA LEU A 27 6.59 4.04 -9.42
C LEU A 27 5.73 5.20 -8.88
N LEU A 28 6.12 5.78 -7.74
CA LEU A 28 5.40 6.88 -7.11
C LEU A 28 5.42 8.15 -7.98
N GLY A 29 6.55 8.45 -8.61
CA GLY A 29 6.66 9.58 -9.53
C GLY A 29 5.78 9.41 -10.78
N ALA A 30 5.80 8.24 -11.41
CA ALA A 30 4.96 7.95 -12.56
C ALA A 30 3.46 8.01 -12.21
N ALA A 31 3.08 7.46 -11.05
CA ALA A 31 1.72 7.53 -10.55
C ALA A 31 1.25 8.97 -10.32
N THR A 32 2.10 9.79 -9.71
CA THR A 32 1.81 11.23 -9.48
C THR A 32 1.53 11.96 -10.79
N LEU A 33 2.34 11.72 -11.82
CA LEU A 33 2.14 12.34 -13.14
C LEU A 33 0.84 11.87 -13.79
N LEU A 34 0.52 10.57 -13.68
CA LEU A 34 -0.72 10.01 -14.20
C LEU A 34 -1.94 10.57 -13.47
N GLU A 35 -1.93 10.61 -12.15
CA GLU A 35 -3.02 11.17 -11.34
C GLU A 35 -3.22 12.66 -11.61
N ALA A 36 -2.14 13.43 -11.70
CA ALA A 36 -2.20 14.83 -12.06
C ALA A 36 -2.86 15.02 -13.44
N GLY A 37 -2.45 14.24 -14.45
CA GLY A 37 -3.03 14.29 -15.78
C GLY A 37 -4.53 13.96 -15.77
N LEU A 38 -4.94 12.94 -15.04
CA LEU A 38 -6.35 12.54 -14.89
C LEU A 38 -7.18 13.63 -14.19
N LEU A 39 -6.69 14.16 -13.08
CA LEU A 39 -7.37 15.20 -12.30
C LEU A 39 -7.50 16.50 -13.08
N PHE A 40 -6.43 16.97 -13.75
CA PHE A 40 -6.49 18.17 -14.58
C PHE A 40 -7.38 17.98 -15.81
N GLY A 41 -7.35 16.81 -16.44
CA GLY A 41 -8.24 16.49 -17.56
C GLY A 41 -9.71 16.55 -17.17
N CYS A 42 -10.07 16.00 -15.99
CA CYS A 42 -11.43 16.11 -15.48
C CYS A 42 -11.78 17.53 -15.03
N ALA A 43 -10.88 18.22 -14.29
CA ALA A 43 -11.12 19.56 -13.78
C ALA A 43 -11.34 20.59 -14.88
N GLY A 44 -10.71 20.40 -16.05
CA GLY A 44 -10.89 21.25 -17.23
C GLY A 44 -12.21 21.00 -17.98
N ASN A 45 -12.97 19.96 -17.63
CA ASN A 45 -14.24 19.65 -18.28
C ASN A 45 -15.40 20.34 -17.55
N LEU A 46 -16.28 20.99 -18.33
CA LEU A 46 -17.46 21.71 -17.86
C LEU A 46 -18.36 20.86 -16.94
N ASN A 47 -18.51 19.57 -17.25
CA ASN A 47 -19.34 18.65 -16.49
C ASN A 47 -18.84 18.42 -15.03
N PHE A 48 -17.58 18.72 -14.76
CA PHE A 48 -16.96 18.53 -13.46
C PHE A 48 -16.54 19.83 -12.78
N ALA A 49 -16.84 21.00 -13.39
CA ALA A 49 -16.44 22.30 -12.86
C ALA A 49 -17.06 22.62 -11.49
N ALA A 50 -18.25 22.07 -11.19
CA ALA A 50 -18.96 22.26 -9.91
C ALA A 50 -18.92 21.01 -9.01
N THR A 51 -18.16 19.96 -9.36
CA THR A 51 -18.09 18.74 -8.55
C THR A 51 -17.16 18.90 -7.36
N SER A 52 -17.45 18.17 -6.28
CA SER A 52 -16.57 18.11 -5.13
C SER A 52 -15.25 17.37 -5.45
N TYR A 53 -14.20 17.66 -4.70
CA TYR A 53 -12.87 17.08 -4.97
C TYR A 53 -12.83 15.56 -4.77
N ASP A 54 -13.60 15.02 -3.82
CA ASP A 54 -13.74 13.58 -3.62
C ASP A 54 -14.48 12.88 -4.75
N ALA A 55 -15.53 13.52 -5.29
CA ALA A 55 -16.20 13.05 -6.49
C ALA A 55 -15.25 13.08 -7.70
N LEU A 56 -14.40 14.10 -7.80
CA LEU A 56 -13.39 14.20 -8.84
C LEU A 56 -12.34 13.08 -8.72
N LEU A 57 -11.87 12.74 -7.51
CA LEU A 57 -10.97 11.60 -7.27
C LEU A 57 -11.58 10.28 -7.73
N SER A 58 -12.88 10.10 -7.49
CA SER A 58 -13.60 8.89 -7.89
C SER A 58 -13.80 8.82 -9.41
N THR A 59 -14.28 9.89 -10.03
CA THR A 59 -14.65 9.92 -11.44
C THR A 59 -13.47 10.01 -12.40
N SER A 60 -12.37 10.66 -11.97
CA SER A 60 -11.13 10.73 -12.78
C SER A 60 -10.39 9.40 -12.85
N GLY A 61 -10.67 8.44 -11.97
CA GLY A 61 -9.91 7.21 -11.86
C GLY A 61 -8.63 7.34 -11.02
N ALA A 62 -8.35 8.49 -10.40
CA ALA A 62 -7.18 8.67 -9.54
C ALA A 62 -7.16 7.67 -8.36
N GLY A 63 -8.32 7.34 -7.79
CA GLY A 63 -8.44 6.30 -6.78
C GLY A 63 -8.05 4.91 -7.27
N VAL A 64 -8.34 4.58 -8.54
CA VAL A 64 -7.92 3.31 -9.16
C VAL A 64 -6.40 3.28 -9.34
N VAL A 65 -5.79 4.39 -9.78
CA VAL A 65 -4.32 4.51 -9.88
C VAL A 65 -3.70 4.28 -8.52
N PHE A 66 -4.22 4.87 -7.46
CA PHE A 66 -3.77 4.64 -6.09
C PHE A 66 -3.81 3.15 -5.68
N ALA A 67 -4.92 2.45 -5.94
CA ALA A 67 -5.03 1.03 -5.65
C ALA A 67 -3.97 0.19 -6.41
N ILE A 68 -3.74 0.52 -7.68
CA ILE A 68 -2.69 -0.12 -8.50
C ILE A 68 -1.30 0.16 -7.92
N VAL A 69 -1.03 1.38 -7.47
CA VAL A 69 0.26 1.78 -6.85
C VAL A 69 0.53 1.00 -5.58
N LEU A 70 -0.48 0.80 -4.73
CA LEU A 70 -0.34 -0.02 -3.53
C LEU A 70 0.03 -1.47 -3.88
N GLY A 71 -0.67 -2.09 -4.83
CA GLY A 71 -0.35 -3.43 -5.31
C GLY A 71 1.04 -3.52 -5.95
N ALA A 72 1.41 -2.55 -6.79
CA ALA A 72 2.73 -2.48 -7.41
C ALA A 72 3.85 -2.28 -6.38
N THR A 73 3.61 -1.51 -5.32
CA THR A 73 4.57 -1.32 -4.22
C THR A 73 4.88 -2.65 -3.53
N LEU A 74 3.88 -3.51 -3.31
CA LEU A 74 4.09 -4.86 -2.77
C LEU A 74 5.00 -5.69 -3.67
N VAL A 75 4.77 -5.65 -4.99
CA VAL A 75 5.57 -6.39 -5.97
C VAL A 75 7.01 -5.85 -6.03
N VAL A 76 7.18 -4.53 -6.09
CA VAL A 76 8.49 -3.87 -6.14
C VAL A 76 9.30 -4.17 -4.88
N ALA A 77 8.66 -4.21 -3.71
CA ALA A 77 9.32 -4.56 -2.45
C ALA A 77 9.87 -6.01 -2.45
N GLN A 78 9.26 -6.93 -3.22
CA GLN A 78 9.73 -8.32 -3.34
C GLN A 78 10.74 -8.53 -4.48
N ALA A 79 10.87 -7.58 -5.39
CA ALA A 79 11.74 -7.71 -6.57
C ALA A 79 13.20 -8.11 -6.24
N PRO A 80 13.85 -7.56 -5.19
CA PRO A 80 15.23 -7.97 -4.85
C PRO A 80 15.34 -9.44 -4.44
N LEU A 81 14.37 -9.96 -3.68
CA LEU A 81 14.34 -11.36 -3.26
C LEU A 81 14.00 -12.30 -4.44
N LEU A 82 13.10 -11.86 -5.31
CA LEU A 82 12.76 -12.59 -6.53
C LEU A 82 13.96 -12.68 -7.46
N ALA A 83 14.68 -11.58 -7.67
CA ALA A 83 15.91 -11.57 -8.46
C ALA A 83 17.01 -12.44 -7.83
N ALA A 84 17.15 -12.37 -6.50
CA ALA A 84 18.10 -13.19 -5.75
C ALA A 84 17.83 -14.69 -5.89
N SER A 85 16.56 -15.09 -5.91
CA SER A 85 16.16 -16.49 -6.01
C SER A 85 16.28 -17.06 -7.43
N SER A 86 16.40 -16.22 -8.46
CA SER A 86 16.62 -16.63 -9.85
C SER A 86 18.10 -16.96 -10.16
N GLY A 87 18.99 -16.87 -9.17
CA GLY A 87 20.42 -17.16 -9.34
C GLY A 87 21.23 -16.10 -10.08
N LYS A 88 20.57 -15.05 -10.58
CA LYS A 88 21.22 -13.98 -11.38
C LYS A 88 21.91 -12.90 -10.55
N THR A 89 21.72 -12.89 -9.23
CA THR A 89 22.31 -11.87 -8.36
C THR A 89 22.94 -12.46 -7.11
N ARG A 90 24.05 -11.85 -6.64
CA ARG A 90 24.73 -12.23 -5.39
C ARG A 90 23.88 -11.89 -4.14
N ALA A 91 22.75 -11.23 -4.28
CA ALA A 91 21.89 -10.80 -3.16
C ALA A 91 21.35 -11.98 -2.33
N ALA A 92 21.06 -13.13 -2.95
CA ALA A 92 20.68 -14.35 -2.22
C ALA A 92 21.79 -14.84 -1.30
N TYR A 93 23.03 -14.82 -1.78
CA TYR A 93 24.18 -15.18 -0.97
C TYR A 93 24.33 -14.25 0.23
N THR A 94 24.16 -12.95 0.02
CA THR A 94 24.28 -11.96 1.10
C THR A 94 23.24 -12.16 2.20
N ILE A 95 21.98 -12.46 1.86
CA ILE A 95 20.92 -12.70 2.86
C ILE A 95 21.18 -14.00 3.63
N LEU A 96 21.64 -15.05 2.94
CA LEU A 96 21.88 -16.36 3.56
C LEU A 96 23.22 -16.42 4.31
N THR A 97 24.16 -15.54 4.02
CA THR A 97 25.42 -15.40 4.77
C THR A 97 25.27 -14.61 6.08
N PHE A 98 24.19 -13.85 6.22
CA PHE A 98 23.84 -13.26 7.51
C PHE A 98 23.51 -14.41 8.48
N ARG A 99 24.32 -14.60 9.53
CA ARG A 99 24.04 -15.53 10.65
C ARG A 99 22.91 -15.01 11.52
N LEU A 100 21.71 -14.82 10.92
CA LEU A 100 20.52 -14.33 11.59
C LEU A 100 19.51 -15.48 11.76
N PRO A 101 18.77 -15.52 12.88
CA PRO A 101 17.63 -16.41 13.01
C PRO A 101 16.62 -16.16 11.89
N ARG A 102 16.03 -17.20 11.35
CA ARG A 102 15.15 -17.17 10.15
C ARG A 102 13.96 -16.24 10.32
N TRP A 103 13.39 -16.21 11.52
CA TRP A 103 12.27 -15.31 11.80
C TRP A 103 12.68 -13.83 11.67
N GLN A 104 13.94 -13.48 11.95
CA GLN A 104 14.44 -12.12 11.78
C GLN A 104 14.56 -11.73 10.29
N ILE A 105 14.88 -12.69 9.42
CA ILE A 105 14.92 -12.47 7.98
C ILE A 105 13.51 -12.17 7.46
N LEU A 106 12.54 -13.01 7.83
CA LEU A 106 11.14 -12.80 7.44
C LEU A 106 10.59 -11.50 8.02
N ALA A 107 10.81 -11.24 9.31
CA ALA A 107 10.34 -10.02 9.97
C ALA A 107 11.00 -8.77 9.39
N GLY A 108 12.31 -8.82 9.06
CA GLY A 108 13.01 -7.70 8.41
C GLY A 108 12.45 -7.39 7.01
N GLN A 109 12.10 -8.43 6.24
CA GLN A 109 11.45 -8.25 4.94
C GLN A 109 10.03 -7.69 5.09
N THR A 110 9.26 -8.22 6.02
CA THR A 110 7.91 -7.72 6.33
C THR A 110 7.95 -6.26 6.74
N LEU A 111 8.88 -5.88 7.63
CA LEU A 111 9.04 -4.51 8.07
C LEU A 111 9.44 -3.56 6.93
N ALA A 112 10.37 -3.99 6.06
CA ALA A 112 10.77 -3.21 4.90
C ALA A 112 9.59 -3.01 3.92
N THR A 113 8.78 -4.05 3.69
CA THR A 113 7.59 -3.99 2.85
C THR A 113 6.52 -3.06 3.47
N ALA A 114 6.25 -3.21 4.77
CA ALA A 114 5.31 -2.34 5.49
C ALA A 114 5.74 -0.87 5.46
N PHE A 115 7.04 -0.61 5.62
CA PHE A 115 7.59 0.74 5.50
C PHE A 115 7.38 1.32 4.08
N GLY A 116 7.60 0.52 3.05
CA GLY A 116 7.33 0.92 1.66
C GLY A 116 5.86 1.26 1.43
N MET A 117 4.94 0.47 1.99
CA MET A 117 3.51 0.73 1.91
C MET A 117 3.11 2.00 2.67
N LEU A 118 3.63 2.21 3.88
CA LEU A 118 3.41 3.45 4.64
C LEU A 118 3.93 4.67 3.88
N LEU A 119 5.09 4.55 3.25
CA LEU A 119 5.63 5.64 2.42
C LEU A 119 4.73 5.92 1.21
N ALA A 120 4.19 4.88 0.56
CA ALA A 120 3.26 5.04 -0.56
C ALA A 120 1.98 5.75 -0.11
N LEU A 121 1.42 5.38 1.07
CA LEU A 121 0.26 6.05 1.65
C LEU A 121 0.56 7.52 1.99
N ALA A 122 1.68 7.80 2.64
CA ALA A 122 2.09 9.17 2.97
C ALA A 122 2.33 10.01 1.72
N TRP A 123 2.96 9.43 0.71
CA TRP A 123 3.17 10.08 -0.59
C TRP A 123 1.83 10.41 -1.26
N GLN A 124 0.90 9.45 -1.26
CA GLN A 124 -0.43 9.65 -1.83
C GLN A 124 -1.20 10.78 -1.15
N ALA A 125 -1.15 10.82 0.21
CA ALA A 125 -1.71 11.95 0.94
C ALA A 125 -1.11 13.27 0.46
N ALA A 126 0.22 13.36 0.40
CA ALA A 126 0.92 14.56 -0.03
C ALA A 126 0.54 14.98 -1.47
N VAL A 127 0.40 13.99 -2.38
CA VAL A 127 -0.03 14.25 -3.77
C VAL A 127 -1.45 14.80 -3.82
N TRP A 128 -2.39 14.20 -3.12
CA TRP A 128 -3.80 14.66 -3.14
C TRP A 128 -3.97 16.02 -2.48
N PHE A 129 -3.28 16.30 -1.37
CA PHE A 129 -3.28 17.63 -0.78
C PHE A 129 -2.58 18.67 -1.67
N GLY A 130 -1.46 18.29 -2.29
CA GLY A 130 -0.70 19.18 -3.16
C GLY A 130 -1.42 19.51 -4.48
N LEU A 131 -2.08 18.52 -5.09
CA LEU A 131 -2.82 18.71 -6.33
C LEU A 131 -4.16 19.42 -6.12
N PHE A 132 -4.69 19.48 -4.91
CA PHE A 132 -5.97 20.13 -4.64
C PHE A 132 -6.00 21.58 -5.14
N TRP A 133 -5.00 22.40 -4.75
CA TRP A 133 -4.99 23.83 -5.07
C TRP A 133 -4.96 24.13 -6.57
N PRO A 134 -4.04 23.54 -7.35
CA PRO A 134 -4.03 23.78 -8.80
C PRO A 134 -5.27 23.20 -9.49
N VAL A 135 -5.79 22.05 -9.06
CA VAL A 135 -7.04 21.47 -9.60
C VAL A 135 -8.24 22.38 -9.31
N ALA A 136 -8.36 22.89 -8.07
CA ALA A 136 -9.41 23.83 -7.70
C ALA A 136 -9.33 25.14 -8.51
N ALA A 137 -8.12 25.65 -8.76
CA ALA A 137 -7.93 26.82 -9.61
C ALA A 137 -8.43 26.62 -11.05
N VAL A 138 -8.19 25.43 -11.63
CA VAL A 138 -8.70 25.06 -12.96
C VAL A 138 -10.23 24.97 -12.94
N GLN A 139 -10.81 24.30 -11.94
CA GLN A 139 -12.27 24.22 -11.77
C GLN A 139 -12.90 25.61 -11.64
N ASP A 140 -12.31 26.50 -10.84
CA ASP A 140 -12.81 27.87 -10.64
C ASP A 140 -12.70 28.71 -11.91
N ALA A 141 -11.64 28.54 -12.71
CA ALA A 141 -11.50 29.21 -14.00
C ALA A 141 -12.59 28.76 -15.00
N VAL A 142 -12.93 27.46 -15.02
CA VAL A 142 -14.01 26.92 -15.83
C VAL A 142 -15.36 27.37 -15.31
N ALA A 143 -15.62 27.23 -13.99
CA ALA A 143 -16.88 27.63 -13.37
C ALA A 143 -17.14 29.15 -13.52
N GLY A 144 -16.12 29.98 -13.29
CA GLY A 144 -16.22 31.44 -13.45
C GLY A 144 -16.56 31.86 -14.89
N ARG A 145 -16.01 31.16 -15.87
CA ARG A 145 -16.27 31.44 -17.29
C ARG A 145 -17.71 31.10 -17.71
N TYR A 146 -18.28 30.02 -17.16
CA TYR A 146 -19.58 29.52 -17.61
C TYR A 146 -20.73 29.80 -16.64
N PHE A 147 -20.47 29.87 -15.34
CA PHE A 147 -21.49 30.00 -14.30
C PHE A 147 -21.42 31.32 -13.54
N GLY A 148 -20.33 32.09 -13.67
CA GLY A 148 -20.18 33.39 -13.01
C GLY A 148 -20.01 33.36 -11.48
N PHE A 149 -19.72 32.19 -10.88
CA PHE A 149 -19.48 32.07 -9.43
C PHE A 149 -18.23 31.25 -9.13
N THR A 150 -17.63 31.51 -7.98
CA THR A 150 -16.50 30.74 -7.43
C THR A 150 -16.80 30.33 -5.99
N VAL A 151 -16.32 29.17 -5.56
CA VAL A 151 -16.50 28.65 -4.21
C VAL A 151 -15.15 28.65 -3.48
N SER A 152 -15.14 29.02 -2.20
CA SER A 152 -13.93 29.02 -1.38
C SER A 152 -13.19 27.66 -1.44
N ALA A 153 -11.95 27.69 -1.91
CA ALA A 153 -11.13 26.49 -2.05
C ALA A 153 -10.81 25.83 -0.69
N ALA A 154 -10.52 26.61 0.35
CA ALA A 154 -10.19 26.07 1.66
C ALA A 154 -11.34 25.27 2.28
N GLY A 155 -12.57 25.76 2.18
CA GLY A 155 -13.76 25.04 2.65
C GLY A 155 -13.98 23.72 1.90
N ARG A 156 -13.75 23.71 0.58
CA ARG A 156 -13.85 22.50 -0.27
C ARG A 156 -12.82 21.43 0.12
N LEU A 157 -11.58 21.82 0.42
CA LEU A 157 -10.54 20.90 0.85
C LEU A 157 -10.89 20.26 2.19
N TRP A 158 -11.28 21.08 3.16
CA TRP A 158 -11.67 20.58 4.48
C TRP A 158 -12.86 19.63 4.41
N TRP A 159 -13.87 19.99 3.62
CA TRP A 159 -15.01 19.12 3.39
C TRP A 159 -14.60 17.81 2.76
N ALA A 160 -13.81 17.84 1.67
CA ALA A 160 -13.32 16.64 1.00
C ALA A 160 -12.51 15.76 1.98
N PHE A 161 -11.61 16.35 2.77
CA PHE A 161 -10.87 15.62 3.80
C PHE A 161 -11.78 15.01 4.86
N ALA A 162 -12.81 15.75 5.31
CA ALA A 162 -13.71 15.32 6.38
C ALA A 162 -14.72 14.26 5.92
N THR A 163 -15.15 14.25 4.67
CA THR A 163 -16.22 13.37 4.18
C THR A 163 -15.75 12.28 3.23
N SER A 164 -14.64 12.50 2.50
CA SER A 164 -14.18 11.57 1.50
C SER A 164 -13.72 10.24 2.08
N PRO A 165 -14.24 9.11 1.59
CA PRO A 165 -13.75 7.80 1.93
C PRO A 165 -12.32 7.56 1.41
N TRP A 166 -11.90 8.19 0.31
CA TRP A 166 -10.53 8.11 -0.20
C TRP A 166 -9.51 8.65 0.79
N PHE A 167 -9.79 9.84 1.36
CA PHE A 167 -8.92 10.38 2.41
C PHE A 167 -8.94 9.52 3.67
N ALA A 168 -10.06 8.91 4.03
CA ALA A 168 -10.14 7.99 5.17
C ALA A 168 -9.32 6.71 4.96
N LEU A 169 -9.14 6.26 3.70
CA LEU A 169 -8.26 5.14 3.37
C LEU A 169 -6.78 5.48 3.53
N VAL A 170 -6.37 6.69 3.17
CA VAL A 170 -4.96 7.12 3.24
C VAL A 170 -4.61 7.60 4.65
N LEU A 171 -5.53 8.30 5.30
CA LEU A 171 -5.38 8.88 6.64
C LEU A 171 -6.59 8.48 7.52
N PRO A 172 -6.55 7.33 8.20
CA PRO A 172 -7.63 6.90 9.10
C PRO A 172 -7.86 7.94 10.20
N ARG A 173 -9.13 8.28 10.42
CA ARG A 173 -9.53 9.38 11.33
C ARG A 173 -9.91 8.89 12.72
N THR A 174 -10.13 7.60 12.88
CA THR A 174 -10.55 6.97 14.14
C THR A 174 -9.48 6.00 14.63
N PRO A 175 -9.34 5.79 15.95
CA PRO A 175 -8.41 4.80 16.51
C PRO A 175 -8.66 3.38 15.98
N GLU A 176 -9.94 3.00 15.82
CA GLU A 176 -10.34 1.71 15.26
C GLU A 176 -9.86 1.59 13.81
N GLY A 177 -10.02 2.65 13.01
CA GLY A 177 -9.52 2.72 11.63
C GLY A 177 -8.01 2.58 11.57
N CYS A 178 -7.27 3.26 12.44
CA CYS A 178 -5.82 3.13 12.53
C CYS A 178 -5.41 1.69 12.87
N GLY A 179 -6.08 1.05 13.84
CA GLY A 179 -5.82 -0.33 14.23
C GLY A 179 -6.10 -1.31 13.09
N LEU A 180 -7.25 -1.15 12.42
CA LEU A 180 -7.64 -1.96 11.28
C LEU A 180 -6.61 -1.86 10.14
N TRP A 181 -6.22 -0.65 9.77
CA TRP A 181 -5.23 -0.42 8.72
C TRP A 181 -3.86 -0.95 9.08
N ALA A 182 -3.41 -0.76 10.31
CA ALA A 182 -2.15 -1.32 10.78
C ALA A 182 -2.16 -2.86 10.68
N GLY A 183 -3.26 -3.50 11.07
CA GLY A 183 -3.45 -4.95 10.96
C GLY A 183 -3.45 -5.44 9.50
N CYS A 184 -4.21 -4.80 8.61
CA CYS A 184 -4.26 -5.12 7.19
C CYS A 184 -2.87 -4.93 6.53
N LEU A 185 -2.20 -3.83 6.82
CA LEU A 185 -0.87 -3.52 6.30
C LEU A 185 0.16 -4.56 6.75
N ALA A 186 0.16 -4.91 8.03
CA ALA A 186 1.06 -5.93 8.58
C ALA A 186 0.81 -7.30 7.94
N ALA A 187 -0.45 -7.72 7.83
CA ALA A 187 -0.83 -9.00 7.25
C ALA A 187 -0.44 -9.10 5.77
N VAL A 188 -0.79 -8.09 4.95
CA VAL A 188 -0.44 -8.08 3.51
C VAL A 188 1.07 -7.99 3.31
N SER A 189 1.78 -7.20 4.11
CA SER A 189 3.25 -7.12 4.04
C SER A 189 3.91 -8.44 4.41
N LEU A 190 3.38 -9.17 5.38
CA LEU A 190 3.83 -10.51 5.76
C LEU A 190 3.58 -11.51 4.62
N LEU A 191 2.37 -11.53 4.06
CA LEU A 191 2.01 -12.40 2.93
C LEU A 191 2.91 -12.12 1.72
N ALA A 192 3.14 -10.86 1.38
CA ALA A 192 4.03 -10.47 0.30
C ALA A 192 5.49 -10.92 0.57
N ALA A 193 5.99 -10.80 1.81
CA ALA A 193 7.33 -11.24 2.18
C ALA A 193 7.51 -12.75 1.98
N THR A 194 6.47 -13.57 2.19
CA THR A 194 6.52 -15.02 1.97
C THR A 194 6.74 -15.39 0.49
N VAL A 195 6.26 -14.59 -0.45
CA VAL A 195 6.47 -14.80 -1.89
C VAL A 195 7.95 -14.78 -2.25
N GLY A 196 8.70 -13.85 -1.66
CA GLY A 196 10.14 -13.73 -1.88
C GLY A 196 10.96 -14.91 -1.34
N VAL A 197 10.47 -15.57 -0.30
CA VAL A 197 11.16 -16.69 0.38
C VAL A 197 10.93 -18.04 -0.32
N HIS A 198 9.76 -18.26 -0.91
CA HIS A 198 9.40 -19.53 -1.54
C HIS A 198 10.02 -19.69 -2.95
N ARG A 199 10.16 -20.94 -3.42
CA ARG A 199 10.63 -21.29 -4.76
C ARG A 199 9.65 -22.26 -5.44
N GLY A 200 9.68 -22.28 -6.78
CA GLY A 200 8.86 -23.18 -7.60
C GLY A 200 7.35 -22.99 -7.35
N TRP A 201 6.57 -24.06 -7.32
CA TRP A 201 5.12 -24.05 -7.18
C TRP A 201 4.65 -23.42 -5.84
N ARG A 202 5.47 -23.54 -4.79
CA ARG A 202 5.17 -22.91 -3.48
C ARG A 202 5.17 -21.39 -3.55
N ARG A 203 5.98 -20.80 -4.45
CA ARG A 203 5.94 -19.37 -4.73
C ARG A 203 4.60 -18.96 -5.34
N LEU A 204 4.09 -19.76 -6.28
CA LEU A 204 2.77 -19.52 -6.86
C LEU A 204 1.68 -19.57 -5.78
N LEU A 205 1.72 -20.56 -4.89
CA LEU A 205 0.80 -20.64 -3.76
C LEU A 205 0.90 -19.41 -2.85
N ALA A 206 2.11 -19.01 -2.46
CA ALA A 206 2.33 -17.80 -1.65
C ALA A 206 1.83 -16.53 -2.36
N PHE A 207 2.03 -16.44 -3.68
CA PHE A 207 1.48 -15.35 -4.49
C PHE A 207 -0.05 -15.34 -4.49
N CYS A 208 -0.68 -16.49 -4.65
CA CYS A 208 -2.15 -16.62 -4.54
C CYS A 208 -2.65 -16.20 -3.14
N MET A 209 -1.96 -16.62 -2.07
CA MET A 209 -2.31 -16.19 -0.71
C MET A 209 -2.17 -14.68 -0.53
N ALA A 210 -1.11 -14.07 -1.05
CA ALA A 210 -0.90 -12.63 -1.00
C ALA A 210 -1.96 -11.88 -1.84
N ALA A 211 -2.34 -12.40 -3.01
CA ALA A 211 -3.39 -11.84 -3.85
C ALA A 211 -4.75 -11.90 -3.17
N VAL A 212 -5.11 -13.05 -2.57
CA VAL A 212 -6.36 -13.20 -1.79
C VAL A 212 -6.35 -12.28 -0.58
N GLY A 213 -5.23 -12.19 0.16
CA GLY A 213 -5.11 -11.28 1.30
C GLY A 213 -5.27 -9.81 0.89
N SER A 214 -4.68 -9.40 -0.24
CA SER A 214 -4.88 -8.06 -0.79
C SER A 214 -6.33 -7.82 -1.20
N GLY A 215 -6.98 -8.82 -1.81
CA GLY A 215 -8.40 -8.79 -2.13
C GLY A 215 -9.28 -8.60 -0.89
N CYS A 216 -8.97 -9.30 0.22
CA CYS A 216 -9.66 -9.10 1.50
C CYS A 216 -9.53 -7.66 2.00
N CYS A 217 -8.34 -7.04 1.89
CA CYS A 217 -8.17 -5.63 2.26
C CYS A 217 -9.00 -4.69 1.38
N VAL A 218 -9.08 -4.95 0.07
CA VAL A 218 -9.94 -4.18 -0.84
C VAL A 218 -11.42 -4.33 -0.47
N LEU A 219 -11.87 -5.54 -0.12
CA LEU A 219 -13.24 -5.76 0.36
C LEU A 219 -13.53 -5.02 1.67
N VAL A 220 -12.61 -5.06 2.64
CA VAL A 220 -12.73 -4.29 3.89
C VAL A 220 -12.81 -2.80 3.61
N ALA A 221 -11.97 -2.29 2.71
CA ALA A 221 -12.03 -0.90 2.26
C ALA A 221 -13.40 -0.60 1.60
N GLY A 222 -13.88 -1.46 0.70
CA GLY A 222 -15.18 -1.31 0.06
C GLY A 222 -16.35 -1.26 1.05
N VAL A 223 -16.32 -2.10 2.09
CA VAL A 223 -17.31 -2.05 3.18
C VAL A 223 -17.22 -0.73 3.94
N GLN A 224 -16.01 -0.21 4.18
CA GLN A 224 -15.82 1.10 4.82
C GLN A 224 -16.38 2.25 3.98
N PHE A 225 -16.28 2.18 2.64
CA PHE A 225 -16.90 3.16 1.73
C PHE A 225 -18.41 3.18 1.80
N GLY A 226 -19.03 2.00 1.99
CA GLY A 226 -20.48 1.85 2.02
C GLY A 226 -21.12 1.95 3.41
N SER A 227 -20.31 2.13 4.47
CA SER A 227 -20.79 2.24 5.85
C SER A 227 -20.45 3.61 6.44
N GLU A 228 -21.39 4.19 7.18
CA GLU A 228 -21.20 5.47 7.90
C GLU A 228 -20.33 5.28 9.16
N GLY A 229 -19.17 4.58 9.02
CA GLY A 229 -18.22 4.34 10.10
C GLY A 229 -18.13 2.88 10.55
N PHE A 230 -17.52 2.64 11.72
CA PHE A 230 -17.25 1.30 12.28
C PHE A 230 -18.42 0.78 13.15
N GLY A 231 -19.65 0.93 12.65
CA GLY A 231 -20.83 0.41 13.32
C GLY A 231 -20.94 -1.13 13.27
N PRO A 232 -21.95 -1.74 13.94
CA PRO A 232 -22.14 -3.20 13.96
C PRO A 232 -22.22 -3.82 12.57
N LEU A 233 -22.85 -3.15 11.60
CA LEU A 233 -22.95 -3.61 10.21
C LEU A 233 -21.59 -3.68 9.52
N PHE A 234 -20.67 -2.78 9.84
CA PHE A 234 -19.29 -2.85 9.33
C PHE A 234 -18.64 -4.15 9.79
N TRP A 235 -18.66 -4.45 11.08
CA TRP A 235 -18.02 -5.65 11.63
C TRP A 235 -18.66 -6.95 11.12
N VAL A 236 -19.94 -6.98 10.90
CA VAL A 236 -20.62 -8.15 10.28
C VAL A 236 -20.13 -8.37 8.85
N ARG A 237 -20.05 -7.31 8.03
CA ARG A 237 -19.64 -7.40 6.62
C ARG A 237 -18.13 -7.57 6.44
N ALA A 238 -17.32 -6.88 7.26
CA ALA A 238 -15.88 -6.96 7.21
C ALA A 238 -15.30 -8.18 7.96
N GLY A 239 -16.08 -8.83 8.81
CA GLY A 239 -15.63 -9.96 9.64
C GLY A 239 -15.09 -11.13 8.83
N ALA A 240 -15.81 -11.55 7.79
CA ALA A 240 -15.38 -12.66 6.95
C ALA A 240 -14.05 -12.39 6.23
N PRO A 241 -13.84 -11.27 5.48
CA PRO A 241 -12.55 -10.99 4.86
C PRO A 241 -11.43 -10.78 5.88
N LEU A 242 -11.70 -10.21 7.06
CA LEU A 242 -10.69 -10.05 8.11
C LEU A 242 -10.26 -11.39 8.72
N THR A 243 -11.20 -12.33 8.95
CA THR A 243 -10.85 -13.68 9.43
C THR A 243 -10.04 -14.45 8.39
N VAL A 244 -10.40 -14.37 7.11
CA VAL A 244 -9.62 -14.99 6.03
C VAL A 244 -8.20 -14.40 5.98
N LEU A 245 -8.06 -13.08 6.06
CA LEU A 245 -6.76 -12.41 6.06
C LEU A 245 -5.89 -12.87 7.25
N ALA A 246 -6.47 -12.94 8.45
CA ALA A 246 -5.77 -13.40 9.64
C ALA A 246 -5.33 -14.87 9.52
N LEU A 247 -6.21 -15.77 9.04
CA LEU A 247 -5.88 -17.16 8.81
C LEU A 247 -4.75 -17.33 7.80
N LEU A 248 -4.82 -16.61 6.67
CA LEU A 248 -3.75 -16.62 5.67
C LEU A 248 -2.41 -16.17 6.26
N ALA A 249 -2.40 -15.09 7.05
CA ALA A 249 -1.19 -14.58 7.69
C ALA A 249 -0.61 -15.60 8.68
N VAL A 250 -1.44 -16.26 9.49
CA VAL A 250 -1.01 -17.30 10.45
C VAL A 250 -0.46 -18.52 9.73
N LEU A 251 -1.11 -18.99 8.66
CA LEU A 251 -0.65 -20.14 7.87
C LEU A 251 0.63 -19.87 7.07
N ALA A 252 0.84 -18.64 6.65
CA ALA A 252 2.00 -18.26 5.87
C ALA A 252 3.32 -18.31 6.67
N VAL A 253 3.29 -18.04 7.97
CA VAL A 253 4.49 -17.98 8.82
C VAL A 253 5.22 -19.31 8.92
N PRO A 254 4.58 -20.43 9.31
CA PRO A 254 5.26 -21.74 9.37
C PRO A 254 5.80 -22.17 8.02
N GLY A 255 5.05 -21.95 6.94
CA GLY A 255 5.47 -22.28 5.58
C GLY A 255 6.74 -21.53 5.17
N ALA A 256 6.83 -20.23 5.46
CA ALA A 256 7.98 -19.40 5.17
C ALA A 256 9.21 -19.80 6.01
N LEU A 257 9.03 -20.07 7.30
CA LEU A 257 10.10 -20.52 8.19
C LEU A 257 10.67 -21.88 7.76
N LEU A 258 9.82 -22.82 7.35
CA LEU A 258 10.23 -24.11 6.80
C LEU A 258 10.96 -23.95 5.47
N ALA A 259 10.55 -23.04 4.60
CA ALA A 259 11.22 -22.75 3.33
C ALA A 259 12.63 -22.20 3.56
N LEU A 260 12.79 -21.28 4.50
CA LEU A 260 14.10 -20.74 4.90
C LEU A 260 14.99 -21.82 5.52
N HIS A 261 14.41 -22.77 6.28
CA HIS A 261 15.15 -23.90 6.86
C HIS A 261 15.71 -24.83 5.77
N ARG A 262 14.89 -25.20 4.80
CA ARG A 262 15.32 -26.09 3.72
C ARG A 262 16.37 -25.45 2.81
N ALA A 263 16.31 -24.15 2.61
CA ALA A 263 17.30 -23.42 1.82
C ALA A 263 18.72 -23.45 2.40
N GLU A 264 18.84 -23.62 3.73
CA GLU A 264 20.15 -23.79 4.37
C GLU A 264 20.67 -25.22 4.28
N MET A 265 19.80 -26.23 4.35
CA MET A 265 20.22 -27.63 4.31
C MET A 265 20.59 -28.10 2.89
N ALA A 266 20.24 -27.33 1.86
CA ALA A 266 20.59 -27.59 0.46
C ALA A 266 21.97 -27.00 0.04
N LYS A 267 22.74 -26.47 1.00
CA LYS A 267 24.15 -26.04 0.85
C LYS A 267 25.12 -27.09 1.35
#